data_060461771a5a26c3ba4463ecf5c52042
#
_entry.id   060461771a5a26c3ba4463ecf5c52042
#
_cell.length_a   1.000
_cell.length_b   1.000
_cell.length_c   1.000
_cell.angle_alpha   90.00
_cell.angle_beta   90.00
_cell.angle_gamma   90.00
#
_symmetry.space_group_name_H-M   'P 1'
#
loop_
_entity.id
_entity.type
_entity.pdbx_description
1 polymer ?
#
loop_
_entity_poly.entity_id
_entity_poly.type
_entity_poly.pdbx_seq_one_letter_code
_entity_poly.pdbx_strand_id
1 'polypeptide(L)'
;MGITISPWMMAFLMLMTGFAGFVDSAAGGGGLISLPAYLFAGLPPHYTYATNKFSAACGTTFATASFFKSGAMNVKVGVLAAIGSFAGSALGAHIVLLLSDEMLRTMMFIILPVAAVIILWQRNLPDENRDDGTLDLKKILLALAIGFGIGLYDGVMGPGTGTFAIIAFTTLMGFDPVSYTHLTLPTI
;
A
#
# COMPACT_ATOMS: atom_id res chain seq x y z
N MET A 1 12.75 -4.37 26.90
CA MET A 1 13.96 -3.68 26.40
C MET A 1 13.52 -2.35 25.82
N GLY A 2 13.98 -1.22 26.38
CA GLY A 2 13.70 0.10 25.81
C GLY A 2 14.58 0.31 24.58
N ILE A 3 13.96 0.57 23.41
CA ILE A 3 14.70 0.94 22.20
C ILE A 3 15.12 2.39 22.38
N THR A 4 16.42 2.64 22.60
CA THR A 4 16.96 4.00 22.68
C THR A 4 17.44 4.40 21.28
N ILE A 5 16.70 5.31 20.64
CA ILE A 5 17.08 5.86 19.34
C ILE A 5 17.90 7.13 19.58
N SER A 6 19.11 7.20 19.02
CA SER A 6 19.93 8.40 19.11
C SER A 6 19.30 9.58 18.33
N PRO A 7 19.58 10.85 18.68
CA PRO A 7 19.04 12.00 17.95
C PRO A 7 19.38 11.97 16.45
N TRP A 8 20.55 11.50 16.08
CA TRP A 8 20.97 11.34 14.70
C TRP A 8 20.15 10.28 13.96
N MET A 9 19.86 9.17 14.61
CA MET A 9 19.03 8.12 14.05
C MET A 9 17.58 8.60 13.90
N MET A 10 17.09 9.41 14.83
CA MET A 10 15.76 10.03 14.71
C MET A 10 15.71 11.00 13.52
N ALA A 11 16.73 11.83 13.32
CA ALA A 11 16.82 12.71 12.15
C ALA A 11 16.87 11.90 10.83
N PHE A 12 17.66 10.82 10.80
CA PHE A 12 17.71 9.90 9.67
C PHE A 12 16.34 9.30 9.37
N LEU A 13 15.63 8.79 10.39
CA LEU A 13 14.28 8.22 10.21
C LEU A 13 13.28 9.26 9.71
N MET A 14 13.31 10.49 10.22
CA MET A 14 12.44 11.57 9.75
C MET A 14 12.67 11.88 8.26
N LEU A 15 13.93 11.96 7.83
CA LEU A 15 14.29 12.19 6.43
C LEU A 15 13.85 11.02 5.54
N MET A 16 14.16 9.79 5.95
CA MET A 16 13.85 8.60 5.15
C MET A 16 12.34 8.35 5.07
N THR A 17 11.59 8.55 6.15
CA THR A 17 10.13 8.39 6.13
C THR A 17 9.43 9.52 5.38
N GLY A 18 9.95 10.75 5.46
CA GLY A 18 9.48 11.87 4.63
C GLY A 18 9.70 11.61 3.15
N PHE A 19 10.89 11.14 2.77
CA PHE A 19 11.20 10.75 1.40
C PHE A 19 10.36 9.54 0.94
N ALA A 20 10.18 8.54 1.82
CA ALA A 20 9.30 7.41 1.55
C ALA A 20 7.85 7.86 1.28
N GLY A 21 7.31 8.78 2.08
CA GLY A 21 5.99 9.34 1.86
C GLY A 21 5.87 10.11 0.54
N PHE A 22 6.90 10.86 0.15
CA PHE A 22 6.96 11.53 -1.15
C PHE A 22 6.93 10.52 -2.31
N VAL A 23 7.77 9.47 -2.25
CA VAL A 23 7.79 8.41 -3.27
C VAL A 23 6.48 7.63 -3.28
N ASP A 24 5.89 7.38 -2.11
CA ASP A 24 4.62 6.67 -1.98
C ASP A 24 3.48 7.44 -2.67
N SER A 25 3.43 8.75 -2.48
CA SER A 25 2.42 9.61 -3.13
C SER A 25 2.56 9.66 -4.66
N ALA A 26 3.77 9.45 -5.18
CA ALA A 26 4.05 9.49 -6.62
C ALA A 26 3.91 8.13 -7.31
N ALA A 27 4.28 7.03 -6.64
CA ALA A 27 4.43 5.71 -7.26
C ALA A 27 3.91 4.55 -6.39
N GLY A 28 3.41 4.80 -5.18
CA GLY A 28 2.88 3.74 -4.31
C GLY A 28 3.94 2.78 -3.75
N GLY A 29 5.20 3.21 -3.65
CA GLY A 29 6.34 2.36 -3.26
C GLY A 29 7.05 2.77 -1.96
N GLY A 30 6.46 3.62 -1.12
CA GLY A 30 7.11 4.18 0.07
C GLY A 30 7.65 3.13 1.06
N GLY A 31 6.95 2.01 1.19
CA GLY A 31 7.38 0.89 2.03
C GLY A 31 8.73 0.27 1.63
N LEU A 32 9.15 0.40 0.36
CA LEU A 32 10.48 -0.04 -0.10
C LEU A 32 11.62 0.76 0.54
N ILE A 33 11.35 1.97 0.97
CA ILE A 33 12.31 2.88 1.58
C ILE A 33 12.19 2.84 3.10
N SER A 34 10.96 2.94 3.63
CA SER A 34 10.71 3.05 5.06
C SER A 34 11.02 1.77 5.84
N LEU A 35 10.69 0.57 5.31
CA LEU A 35 10.95 -0.69 6.01
C LEU A 35 12.46 -0.94 6.22
N PRO A 36 13.32 -0.84 5.17
CA PRO A 36 14.77 -0.92 5.38
C PRO A 36 15.30 0.14 6.35
N ALA A 37 14.79 1.38 6.30
CA ALA A 37 15.22 2.44 7.19
C ALA A 37 14.90 2.12 8.66
N TYR A 38 13.73 1.58 8.96
CA TYR A 38 13.36 1.15 10.32
C TYR A 38 14.21 -0.04 10.79
N LEU A 39 14.46 -1.03 9.92
CA LEU A 39 15.35 -2.14 10.25
C LEU A 39 16.79 -1.68 10.51
N PHE A 40 17.29 -0.74 9.70
CA PHE A 40 18.60 -0.15 9.87
C PHE A 40 18.72 0.61 11.20
N ALA A 41 17.65 1.25 11.63
CA ALA A 41 17.55 1.90 12.93
C ALA A 41 17.49 0.91 14.11
N GLY A 42 17.46 -0.40 13.84
CA GLY A 42 17.46 -1.45 14.86
C GLY A 42 16.07 -1.79 15.42
N LEU A 43 14.99 -1.40 14.74
CA LEU A 43 13.66 -1.82 15.15
C LEU A 43 13.48 -3.32 14.86
N PRO A 44 12.89 -4.08 15.80
CA PRO A 44 12.48 -5.46 15.53
C PRO A 44 11.47 -5.52 14.37
N PRO A 45 11.43 -6.60 13.59
CA PRO A 45 10.57 -6.73 12.41
C PRO A 45 9.10 -6.38 12.67
N HIS A 46 8.47 -6.90 13.71
CA HIS A 46 7.09 -6.58 14.04
C HIS A 46 6.86 -5.08 14.28
N TYR A 47 7.77 -4.42 15.01
CA TYR A 47 7.69 -2.97 15.22
C TYR A 47 7.94 -2.19 13.92
N THR A 48 8.83 -2.68 13.06
CA THR A 48 9.07 -2.11 11.74
C THR A 48 7.80 -2.11 10.90
N TYR A 49 7.11 -3.27 10.81
CA TYR A 49 5.83 -3.37 10.11
C TYR A 49 4.76 -2.48 10.72
N ALA A 50 4.56 -2.54 12.04
CA ALA A 50 3.55 -1.75 12.73
C ALA A 50 3.76 -0.24 12.53
N THR A 51 5.01 0.24 12.65
CA THR A 51 5.35 1.66 12.45
C THR A 51 5.11 2.09 11.01
N ASN A 52 5.50 1.25 10.03
CA ASN A 52 5.25 1.52 8.62
C ASN A 52 3.75 1.60 8.32
N LYS A 53 2.96 0.66 8.83
CA LYS A 53 1.50 0.65 8.66
C LYS A 53 0.83 1.87 9.28
N PHE A 54 1.23 2.24 10.48
CA PHE A 54 0.70 3.43 11.14
C PHE A 54 1.01 4.71 10.35
N SER A 55 2.25 4.86 9.89
CA SER A 55 2.66 5.99 9.05
C SER A 55 1.87 6.04 7.74
N ALA A 56 1.73 4.91 7.06
CA ALA A 56 0.93 4.80 5.84
C ALA A 56 -0.54 5.15 6.09
N ALA A 57 -1.16 4.63 7.16
CA ALA A 57 -2.55 4.92 7.51
C ALA A 57 -2.79 6.43 7.72
N CYS A 58 -1.87 7.13 8.39
CA CYS A 58 -1.94 8.58 8.53
C CYS A 58 -1.87 9.27 7.17
N GLY A 59 -0.90 8.92 6.32
CA GLY A 59 -0.73 9.52 5.00
C GLY A 59 -1.94 9.30 4.09
N THR A 60 -2.44 8.06 4.03
CA THR A 60 -3.59 7.70 3.20
C THR A 60 -4.89 8.35 3.66
N THR A 61 -5.06 8.58 4.96
CA THR A 61 -6.22 9.30 5.50
C THR A 61 -6.28 10.73 4.95
N PHE A 62 -5.15 11.44 4.98
CA PHE A 62 -5.08 12.80 4.42
C PHE A 62 -5.26 12.81 2.90
N ALA A 63 -4.64 11.88 2.19
CA ALA A 63 -4.76 11.75 0.75
C ALA A 63 -6.23 11.48 0.35
N THR A 64 -6.87 10.51 0.97
CA THR A 64 -8.28 10.17 0.74
C THR A 64 -9.21 11.36 0.97
N ALA A 65 -9.01 12.09 2.07
CA ALA A 65 -9.80 13.29 2.36
C ALA A 65 -9.62 14.38 1.29
N SER A 66 -8.40 14.54 0.75
CA SER A 66 -8.11 15.49 -0.31
C SER A 66 -8.78 15.08 -1.63
N PHE A 67 -8.68 13.82 -2.04
CA PHE A 67 -9.29 13.32 -3.27
C PHE A 67 -10.82 13.28 -3.20
N PHE A 68 -11.38 12.99 -2.05
CA PHE A 68 -12.82 13.08 -1.84
C PHE A 68 -13.34 14.51 -2.07
N LYS A 69 -12.60 15.52 -1.56
CA LYS A 69 -12.95 16.94 -1.75
C LYS A 69 -12.80 17.40 -3.20
N SER A 70 -11.85 16.86 -3.95
CA SER A 70 -11.64 17.23 -5.36
C SER A 70 -12.65 16.60 -6.32
N GLY A 71 -13.49 15.66 -5.85
CA GLY A 71 -14.46 14.96 -6.69
C GLY A 71 -13.86 14.00 -7.71
N ALA A 72 -12.55 13.73 -7.62
CA ALA A 72 -11.81 12.87 -8.57
C ALA A 72 -12.02 11.37 -8.32
N MET A 73 -12.74 10.99 -7.26
CA MET A 73 -12.88 9.60 -6.83
C MET A 73 -14.23 8.99 -7.21
N ASN A 74 -14.23 7.81 -7.82
CA ASN A 74 -15.43 6.98 -7.94
C ASN A 74 -15.77 6.35 -6.58
N VAL A 75 -16.54 7.07 -5.77
CA VAL A 75 -16.85 6.71 -4.37
C VAL A 75 -17.45 5.31 -4.24
N LYS A 76 -18.30 4.89 -5.18
CA LYS A 76 -18.96 3.58 -5.09
C LYS A 76 -17.97 2.44 -5.20
N VAL A 77 -17.10 2.48 -6.21
CA VAL A 77 -16.06 1.45 -6.39
C VAL A 77 -15.02 1.53 -5.27
N GLY A 78 -14.64 2.76 -4.86
CA GLY A 78 -13.72 2.97 -3.76
C GLY A 78 -14.21 2.37 -2.43
N VAL A 79 -15.48 2.54 -2.08
CA VAL A 79 -16.06 1.93 -0.86
C VAL A 79 -16.09 0.41 -0.94
N LEU A 80 -16.43 -0.17 -2.09
CA LEU A 80 -16.42 -1.62 -2.27
C LEU A 80 -15.00 -2.19 -2.15
N ALA A 81 -14.04 -1.56 -2.82
CA ALA A 81 -12.63 -1.93 -2.70
C ALA A 81 -12.11 -1.79 -1.27
N ALA A 82 -12.49 -0.73 -0.56
CA ALA A 82 -12.12 -0.50 0.84
C ALA A 82 -12.69 -1.59 1.78
N ILE A 83 -13.93 -2.01 1.58
CA ILE A 83 -14.52 -3.13 2.37
C ILE A 83 -13.73 -4.42 2.14
N GLY A 84 -13.45 -4.76 0.88
CA GLY A 84 -12.62 -5.92 0.55
C GLY A 84 -11.22 -5.80 1.15
N SER A 85 -10.58 -4.64 0.98
CA SER A 85 -9.24 -4.38 1.49
C SER A 85 -9.16 -4.45 3.02
N PHE A 86 -10.15 -3.92 3.73
CA PHE A 86 -10.23 -4.01 5.19
C PHE A 86 -10.27 -5.46 5.67
N ALA A 87 -11.12 -6.30 5.05
CA ALA A 87 -11.19 -7.72 5.39
C ALA A 87 -9.87 -8.46 5.09
N GLY A 88 -9.29 -8.20 3.90
CA GLY A 88 -8.01 -8.77 3.51
C GLY A 88 -6.86 -8.34 4.42
N SER A 89 -6.77 -7.03 4.71
CA SER A 89 -5.72 -6.47 5.57
C SER A 89 -5.81 -6.96 7.01
N ALA A 90 -7.02 -7.10 7.56
CA ALA A 90 -7.22 -7.67 8.89
C ALA A 90 -6.72 -9.12 8.96
N LEU A 91 -7.01 -9.93 7.94
CA LEU A 91 -6.50 -11.29 7.84
C LEU A 91 -4.98 -11.32 7.67
N GLY A 92 -4.43 -10.47 6.79
CA GLY A 92 -2.99 -10.34 6.58
C GLY A 92 -2.25 -9.93 7.84
N ALA A 93 -2.74 -8.94 8.57
CA ALA A 93 -2.17 -8.51 9.84
C ALA A 93 -2.21 -9.65 10.89
N HIS A 94 -3.29 -10.42 10.93
CA HIS A 94 -3.37 -11.59 11.82
C HIS A 94 -2.32 -12.65 11.46
N ILE A 95 -2.09 -12.91 10.18
CA ILE A 95 -1.03 -13.83 9.71
C ILE A 95 0.35 -13.33 10.18
N VAL A 96 0.65 -12.03 10.03
CA VAL A 96 1.93 -11.44 10.48
C VAL A 96 2.17 -11.66 11.97
N LEU A 97 1.13 -11.57 12.81
CA LEU A 97 1.27 -11.81 14.25
C LEU A 97 1.63 -13.27 14.60
N LEU A 98 1.38 -14.22 13.71
CA LEU A 98 1.73 -15.63 13.87
C LEU A 98 3.15 -15.96 13.38
N LEU A 99 3.78 -15.06 12.62
CA LEU A 99 5.11 -15.26 12.07
C LEU A 99 6.19 -14.85 13.07
N SER A 100 7.32 -15.57 13.07
CA SER A 100 8.48 -15.18 13.87
C SER A 100 9.21 -13.97 13.25
N ASP A 101 9.96 -13.23 14.07
CA ASP A 101 10.80 -12.11 13.61
C ASP A 101 11.80 -12.53 12.52
N GLU A 102 12.31 -13.76 12.59
CA GLU A 102 13.25 -14.30 11.59
C GLU A 102 12.54 -14.54 10.25
N MET A 103 11.32 -15.09 10.28
CA MET A 103 10.50 -15.27 9.08
C MET A 103 10.15 -13.93 8.45
N LEU A 104 9.72 -12.96 9.24
CA LEU A 104 9.39 -11.61 8.77
C LEU A 104 10.60 -10.93 8.14
N ARG A 105 11.77 -11.04 8.76
CA ARG A 105 13.02 -10.51 8.21
C ARG A 105 13.36 -11.15 6.87
N THR A 106 13.29 -12.47 6.78
CA THR A 106 13.54 -13.21 5.54
C THR A 106 12.58 -12.81 4.44
N MET A 107 11.29 -12.72 4.76
CA MET A 107 10.26 -12.26 3.83
C MET A 107 10.54 -10.85 3.32
N MET A 108 10.96 -9.92 4.18
CA MET A 108 11.34 -8.56 3.74
C MET A 108 12.49 -8.60 2.74
N PHE A 109 13.55 -9.37 3.02
CA PHE A 109 14.71 -9.47 2.11
C PHE A 109 14.37 -10.06 0.74
N ILE A 110 13.35 -10.89 0.65
CA ILE A 110 12.89 -11.47 -0.62
C ILE A 110 11.91 -10.54 -1.33
N ILE A 111 10.90 -10.06 -0.62
CA ILE A 111 9.76 -9.35 -1.23
C ILE A 111 10.12 -7.91 -1.60
N LEU A 112 10.97 -7.22 -0.81
CA LEU A 112 11.38 -5.85 -1.15
C LEU A 112 12.08 -5.76 -2.53
N PRO A 113 13.09 -6.58 -2.85
CA PRO A 113 13.70 -6.57 -4.19
C PRO A 113 12.71 -6.98 -5.29
N VAL A 114 11.88 -7.99 -5.04
CA VAL A 114 10.89 -8.45 -6.02
C VAL A 114 9.87 -7.36 -6.32
N ALA A 115 9.33 -6.71 -5.30
CA ALA A 115 8.41 -5.58 -5.46
C ALA A 115 9.08 -4.42 -6.20
N ALA A 116 10.33 -4.08 -5.86
CA ALA A 116 11.09 -3.04 -6.56
C ALA A 116 11.25 -3.35 -8.05
N VAL A 117 11.61 -4.60 -8.41
CA VAL A 117 11.75 -5.02 -9.81
C VAL A 117 10.40 -4.90 -10.55
N ILE A 118 9.31 -5.37 -9.95
CA ILE A 118 7.98 -5.30 -10.57
C ILE A 118 7.57 -3.83 -10.81
N ILE A 119 7.76 -2.96 -9.82
CA ILE A 119 7.44 -1.53 -9.94
C ILE A 119 8.26 -0.85 -11.04
N LEU A 120 9.57 -1.16 -11.11
CA LEU A 120 10.45 -0.58 -12.12
C LEU A 120 10.18 -1.12 -13.54
N TRP A 121 9.71 -2.35 -13.65
CA TRP A 121 9.44 -2.97 -14.94
C TRP A 121 8.11 -2.52 -15.54
N GLN A 122 7.15 -2.19 -14.73
CA GLN A 122 5.79 -1.85 -15.20
C GLN A 122 5.65 -0.37 -15.50
N ARG A 123 6.22 0.06 -16.64
CA ARG A 123 6.21 1.45 -17.11
C ARG A 123 5.05 1.81 -18.05
N ASN A 124 4.34 0.83 -18.59
CA ASN A 124 3.32 1.03 -19.61
C ASN A 124 1.96 0.50 -19.12
N LEU A 125 1.20 1.32 -18.43
CA LEU A 125 -0.21 1.04 -18.17
C LEU A 125 -1.05 1.59 -19.32
N PRO A 126 -2.16 0.94 -19.70
CA PRO A 126 -3.08 1.48 -20.70
C PRO A 126 -3.66 2.82 -20.24
N ASP A 127 -3.57 3.86 -21.08
CA ASP A 127 -4.11 5.19 -20.78
C ASP A 127 -5.61 5.34 -21.13
N GLU A 128 -6.23 4.30 -21.64
CA GLU A 128 -7.64 4.36 -22.06
C GLU A 128 -8.58 3.96 -20.92
N ASN A 129 -9.45 4.88 -20.53
CA ASN A 129 -10.57 4.57 -19.65
C ASN A 129 -11.62 3.75 -20.42
N ARG A 130 -11.73 2.47 -20.10
CA ARG A 130 -12.71 1.53 -20.67
C ARG A 130 -13.91 1.31 -19.75
N ASP A 131 -13.96 2.05 -18.64
CA ASP A 131 -15.10 1.94 -17.72
C ASP A 131 -16.32 2.68 -18.31
N ASP A 132 -17.41 1.96 -18.48
CA ASP A 132 -18.70 2.48 -18.95
C ASP A 132 -19.52 3.17 -17.83
N GLY A 133 -18.95 3.29 -16.63
CA GLY A 133 -19.59 3.91 -15.45
C GLY A 133 -20.73 3.07 -14.87
N THR A 134 -21.03 1.90 -15.43
CA THR A 134 -22.09 1.02 -14.90
C THR A 134 -21.55 0.11 -13.80
N LEU A 135 -22.29 -0.01 -12.70
CA LEU A 135 -21.99 -0.96 -11.62
C LEU A 135 -22.84 -2.23 -11.83
N ASP A 136 -22.27 -3.17 -12.56
CA ASP A 136 -22.81 -4.51 -12.67
C ASP A 136 -22.33 -5.40 -11.50
N LEU A 137 -23.08 -6.46 -11.18
CA LEU A 137 -22.71 -7.42 -10.12
C LEU A 137 -21.29 -7.96 -10.29
N LYS A 138 -20.87 -8.19 -11.53
CA LYS A 138 -19.52 -8.63 -11.86
C LYS A 138 -18.47 -7.62 -11.42
N LYS A 139 -18.67 -6.33 -11.66
CA LYS A 139 -17.77 -5.26 -11.25
C LYS A 139 -17.73 -5.10 -9.72
N ILE A 140 -18.87 -5.27 -9.05
CA ILE A 140 -18.96 -5.25 -7.59
C ILE A 140 -18.12 -6.39 -6.99
N LEU A 141 -18.32 -7.61 -7.44
CA LEU A 141 -17.56 -8.77 -6.97
C LEU A 141 -16.07 -8.64 -7.29
N LEU A 142 -15.73 -8.11 -8.46
CA LEU A 142 -14.35 -7.90 -8.87
C LEU A 142 -13.67 -6.83 -8.00
N ALA A 143 -14.33 -5.71 -7.71
CA ALA A 143 -13.81 -4.67 -6.83
C ALA A 143 -13.56 -5.20 -5.41
N LEU A 144 -14.49 -5.99 -4.87
CA LEU A 144 -14.33 -6.64 -3.57
C LEU A 144 -13.16 -7.65 -3.58
N ALA A 145 -13.06 -8.47 -4.63
CA ALA A 145 -12.01 -9.49 -4.75
C ALA A 145 -10.61 -8.86 -4.91
N ILE A 146 -10.50 -7.84 -5.77
CA ILE A 146 -9.25 -7.08 -5.94
C ILE A 146 -8.89 -6.41 -4.62
N GLY A 147 -9.84 -5.70 -4.01
CA GLY A 147 -9.63 -5.06 -2.70
C GLY A 147 -9.16 -6.06 -1.65
N PHE A 148 -9.82 -7.21 -1.54
CA PHE A 148 -9.43 -8.27 -0.60
C PHE A 148 -8.01 -8.80 -0.86
N GLY A 149 -7.69 -9.15 -2.11
CA GLY A 149 -6.36 -9.67 -2.47
C GLY A 149 -5.24 -8.64 -2.22
N ILE A 150 -5.47 -7.40 -2.63
CA ILE A 150 -4.53 -6.30 -2.40
C ILE A 150 -4.41 -6.01 -0.90
N GLY A 151 -5.52 -5.94 -0.18
CA GLY A 151 -5.54 -5.74 1.26
C GLY A 151 -4.83 -6.87 2.03
N LEU A 152 -5.01 -8.12 1.62
CA LEU A 152 -4.31 -9.26 2.20
C LEU A 152 -2.79 -9.14 2.01
N TYR A 153 -2.35 -8.84 0.78
CA TYR A 153 -0.94 -8.58 0.50
C TYR A 153 -0.42 -7.40 1.32
N ASP A 154 -1.18 -6.30 1.36
CA ASP A 154 -0.83 -5.12 2.14
C ASP A 154 -0.74 -5.46 3.63
N GLY A 155 -1.69 -6.19 4.18
CA GLY A 155 -1.70 -6.63 5.58
C GLY A 155 -0.48 -7.47 5.96
N VAL A 156 -0.01 -8.33 5.05
CA VAL A 156 1.18 -9.17 5.27
C VAL A 156 2.47 -8.40 5.06
N MET A 157 2.57 -7.60 3.98
CA MET A 157 3.84 -6.99 3.54
C MET A 157 3.77 -5.48 3.33
N GLY A 158 2.94 -5.02 2.43
CA GLY A 158 2.69 -3.61 2.11
C GLY A 158 3.53 -2.96 1.01
N PRO A 159 4.82 -3.23 0.81
CA PRO A 159 5.59 -2.53 -0.21
C PRO A 159 5.03 -2.71 -1.61
N GLY A 160 4.77 -1.60 -2.32
CA GLY A 160 4.25 -1.65 -3.69
C GLY A 160 2.75 -1.87 -3.81
N THR A 161 2.01 -1.93 -2.71
CA THR A 161 0.55 -2.14 -2.69
C THR A 161 -0.18 -1.18 -3.62
N GLY A 162 0.16 0.11 -3.59
CA GLY A 162 -0.44 1.11 -4.49
C GLY A 162 -0.22 0.78 -5.96
N THR A 163 1.00 0.41 -6.35
CA THR A 163 1.29 0.01 -7.74
C THR A 163 0.52 -1.25 -8.13
N PHE A 164 0.49 -2.28 -7.28
CA PHE A 164 -0.26 -3.51 -7.57
C PHE A 164 -1.76 -3.24 -7.67
N ALA A 165 -2.29 -2.34 -6.85
CA ALA A 165 -3.68 -1.92 -6.94
C ALA A 165 -3.96 -1.20 -8.26
N ILE A 166 -3.15 -0.23 -8.67
CA ILE A 166 -3.28 0.46 -9.96
C ILE A 166 -3.30 -0.56 -11.09
N ILE A 167 -2.35 -1.50 -11.11
CA ILE A 167 -2.28 -2.55 -12.12
C ILE A 167 -3.56 -3.39 -12.14
N ALA A 168 -3.98 -3.93 -10.99
CA ALA A 168 -5.13 -4.81 -10.90
C ALA A 168 -6.42 -4.11 -11.37
N PHE A 169 -6.63 -2.91 -10.93
CA PHE A 169 -7.82 -2.16 -11.30
C PHE A 169 -7.79 -1.71 -12.77
N THR A 170 -6.66 -1.23 -13.28
CA THR A 170 -6.53 -0.84 -14.69
C THR A 170 -6.71 -2.04 -15.62
N THR A 171 -6.07 -3.17 -15.32
CA THR A 171 -6.09 -4.33 -16.20
C THR A 171 -7.40 -5.12 -16.11
N LEU A 172 -7.98 -5.26 -14.91
CA LEU A 172 -9.15 -6.11 -14.69
C LEU A 172 -10.49 -5.35 -14.78
N MET A 173 -10.50 -4.06 -14.41
CA MET A 173 -11.70 -3.25 -14.44
C MET A 173 -11.71 -2.19 -15.54
N GLY A 174 -10.59 -2.00 -16.25
CA GLY A 174 -10.47 -1.08 -17.36
C GLY A 174 -10.48 0.39 -16.99
N PHE A 175 -10.12 0.71 -15.76
CA PHE A 175 -10.06 2.09 -15.32
C PHE A 175 -8.77 2.80 -15.79
N ASP A 176 -8.85 4.09 -15.97
CA ASP A 176 -7.71 4.94 -16.26
C ASP A 176 -6.77 5.02 -15.02
N PRO A 177 -5.44 4.83 -15.20
CA PRO A 177 -4.46 4.92 -14.10
C PRO A 177 -4.54 6.22 -13.31
N VAL A 178 -4.88 7.34 -13.95
CA VAL A 178 -5.00 8.65 -13.30
C VAL A 178 -6.19 8.68 -12.34
N SER A 179 -7.35 8.18 -12.75
CA SER A 179 -8.52 8.04 -11.89
C SER A 179 -8.28 7.08 -10.73
N TYR A 180 -7.31 6.17 -10.88
CA TYR A 180 -7.01 5.11 -9.90
C TYR A 180 -5.96 5.46 -8.87
N THR A 181 -4.96 6.25 -9.20
CA THR A 181 -4.04 6.81 -8.20
C THR A 181 -4.82 7.49 -7.06
N HIS A 182 -6.02 7.95 -7.37
CA HIS A 182 -6.91 8.57 -6.41
C HIS A 182 -7.78 7.59 -5.61
N LEU A 183 -7.95 6.34 -6.09
CA LEU A 183 -8.79 5.32 -5.43
C LEU A 183 -8.01 4.36 -4.53
N THR A 184 -6.72 4.17 -4.79
CA THR A 184 -5.91 3.13 -4.14
C THR A 184 -5.16 3.60 -2.90
N LEU A 185 -5.23 4.88 -2.59
CA LEU A 185 -4.59 5.45 -1.40
C LEU A 185 -5.31 5.18 -0.05
N PRO A 186 -6.51 4.58 0.06
CA PRO A 186 -7.04 4.17 1.35
C PRO A 186 -6.71 2.72 1.73
N THR A 187 -5.62 2.15 1.27
CA THR A 187 -5.16 0.89 1.87
C THR A 187 -4.47 1.18 3.18
N ILE A 188 -5.11 0.81 4.24
CA ILE A 188 -4.70 0.96 5.65
C ILE A 188 -3.52 0.08 5.97
#